data_aaf61b1b99236a561e1e3e1c1c3f43e3
#
_entry.id   aaf61b1b99236a561e1e3e1c1c3f43e3
#
_cell.length_a   1.000
_cell.length_b   1.000
_cell.length_c   1.000
_cell.angle_alpha   90.00
_cell.angle_beta   90.00
_cell.angle_gamma   90.00
#
_symmetry.space_group_name_H-M   'P 1'
#
loop_
_entity.id
_entity.type
_entity.pdbx_description
1 polymer ?
#
loop_
_entity_poly.entity_id
_entity_poly.type
_entity_poly.pdbx_seq_one_letter_code
_entity_poly.pdbx_strand_id
1 'polypeptide(L)'
;MNLEALADQAAIRTNLAQHSRAVDRADAAMLAECYHREGTVDYGFFKGAAVDFAPILAGAQALGPVTQHRTAQMWIALDSAVATSESYVMAYAGDESVADSPVQRLICGRYLDRHEKRAGQWRLAHRAYVLDTNLNWSGRFSKPGLGPLESHVPAGGHGSGDAGMAILATETARQRTRTNGESGMQEAGTDGGGRILETLVARQQIADLTMAYCRGVDRADRELLASIFHADATVVSGAFNGPAREFAETICAMVEDVYEQTFHSIANQWIEISGESAVGETYVIAVSTTRGGGQAGSDTLTGGRYIDSFERREGVWKIASRSFVLDWMRSEPITRQMDEGLYAALDLRGCRGAGDPVYALAGTAMAAG
;
A
#
# COMPACT_ATOMS: atom_id res chain seq x y z
N MET A 1 12.34 10.84 15.27
CA MET A 1 12.09 11.44 13.93
C MET A 1 12.06 12.96 14.07
N ASN A 2 12.65 13.72 13.16
CA ASN A 2 12.65 15.18 13.14
C ASN A 2 11.83 15.70 11.95
N LEU A 3 11.69 17.04 11.83
CA LEU A 3 10.90 17.68 10.77
C LEU A 3 11.43 17.35 9.36
N GLU A 4 12.75 17.28 9.19
CA GLU A 4 13.36 16.93 7.91
C GLU A 4 12.99 15.49 7.50
N ALA A 5 13.09 14.53 8.43
CA ALA A 5 12.69 13.14 8.16
C ALA A 5 11.21 13.00 7.80
N LEU A 6 10.31 13.79 8.44
CA LEU A 6 8.90 13.81 8.06
C LEU A 6 8.69 14.39 6.66
N ALA A 7 9.41 15.46 6.31
CA ALA A 7 9.36 16.06 4.98
C ALA A 7 9.88 15.09 3.91
N ASP A 8 10.97 14.39 4.19
CA ASP A 8 11.54 13.38 3.30
C ASP A 8 10.58 12.19 3.09
N GLN A 9 9.97 11.68 4.15
CA GLN A 9 8.94 10.64 4.00
C GLN A 9 7.73 11.13 3.20
N ALA A 10 7.28 12.37 3.40
CA ALA A 10 6.18 12.95 2.62
C ALA A 10 6.54 13.07 1.14
N ALA A 11 7.78 13.48 0.81
CA ALA A 11 8.27 13.55 -0.56
C ALA A 11 8.33 12.15 -1.22
N ILE A 12 8.80 11.13 -0.50
CA ILE A 12 8.81 9.75 -1.00
C ILE A 12 7.38 9.26 -1.26
N ARG A 13 6.43 9.47 -0.33
CA ARG A 13 5.02 9.10 -0.53
C ARG A 13 4.40 9.79 -1.74
N THR A 14 4.71 11.07 -1.95
CA THR A 14 4.26 11.82 -3.12
C THR A 14 4.77 11.20 -4.41
N ASN A 15 6.06 10.83 -4.46
CA ASN A 15 6.64 10.16 -5.63
C ASN A 15 6.01 8.79 -5.90
N LEU A 16 5.71 8.01 -4.86
CA LEU A 16 5.04 6.71 -4.98
C LEU A 16 3.59 6.86 -5.49
N ALA A 17 2.87 7.87 -5.01
CA ALA A 17 1.52 8.18 -5.51
C ALA A 17 1.55 8.65 -6.98
N GLN A 18 2.56 9.45 -7.35
CA GLN A 18 2.76 9.89 -8.73
C GLN A 18 3.05 8.70 -9.66
N HIS A 19 3.82 7.71 -9.20
CA HIS A 19 4.08 6.50 -9.96
C HIS A 19 2.78 5.74 -10.29
N SER A 20 1.92 5.48 -9.31
CA SER A 20 0.62 4.81 -9.54
C SER A 20 -0.24 5.60 -10.53
N ARG A 21 -0.30 6.93 -10.37
CA ARG A 21 -1.01 7.82 -11.28
C ARG A 21 -0.45 7.74 -12.70
N ALA A 22 0.87 7.72 -12.87
CA ALA A 22 1.52 7.66 -14.16
C ALA A 22 1.19 6.34 -14.90
N VAL A 23 1.18 5.22 -14.17
CA VAL A 23 0.79 3.91 -14.73
C VAL A 23 -0.66 3.94 -15.17
N ASP A 24 -1.59 4.36 -14.30
CA ASP A 24 -3.02 4.37 -14.60
C ASP A 24 -3.40 5.32 -15.74
N ARG A 25 -2.62 6.38 -15.94
CA ARG A 25 -2.85 7.35 -17.05
C ARG A 25 -2.05 7.01 -18.30
N ALA A 26 -1.29 5.91 -18.32
CA ALA A 26 -0.40 5.54 -19.41
C ALA A 26 0.59 6.67 -19.78
N ASP A 27 1.07 7.43 -18.79
CA ASP A 27 1.95 8.58 -18.96
C ASP A 27 3.42 8.17 -18.75
N ALA A 28 4.10 7.86 -19.86
CA ALA A 28 5.49 7.43 -19.85
C ALA A 28 6.45 8.53 -19.30
N ALA A 29 6.16 9.79 -19.58
CA ALA A 29 7.02 10.90 -19.13
C ALA A 29 6.93 11.06 -17.61
N MET A 30 5.71 11.13 -17.06
CA MET A 30 5.48 11.19 -15.62
C MET A 30 6.05 9.95 -14.90
N LEU A 31 5.95 8.78 -15.53
CA LEU A 31 6.50 7.54 -14.97
C LEU A 31 8.03 7.59 -14.90
N ALA A 32 8.69 8.05 -15.94
CA ALA A 32 10.14 8.21 -15.98
C ALA A 32 10.64 9.23 -14.94
N GLU A 33 9.88 10.30 -14.68
CA GLU A 33 10.22 11.31 -13.67
C GLU A 33 10.22 10.77 -12.24
N CYS A 34 9.51 9.68 -11.96
CA CYS A 34 9.53 9.03 -10.65
C CYS A 34 10.88 8.39 -10.31
N TYR A 35 11.74 8.16 -11.30
CA TYR A 35 13.05 7.50 -11.16
C TYR A 35 14.20 8.47 -11.34
N HIS A 36 15.34 8.16 -10.73
CA HIS A 36 16.61 8.72 -11.18
C HIS A 36 16.95 8.18 -12.57
N ARG A 37 17.73 8.93 -13.34
CA ARG A 37 18.08 8.57 -14.72
C ARG A 37 18.72 7.19 -14.83
N GLU A 38 19.51 6.79 -13.84
CA GLU A 38 20.17 5.48 -13.74
C GLU A 38 19.32 4.47 -12.94
N GLY A 39 18.10 4.85 -12.58
CA GLY A 39 17.19 3.99 -11.81
C GLY A 39 16.86 2.72 -12.57
N THR A 40 16.66 1.64 -11.82
CA THR A 40 16.40 0.31 -12.37
C THR A 40 15.10 -0.27 -11.85
N VAL A 41 14.55 -1.23 -12.58
CA VAL A 41 13.35 -1.97 -12.19
C VAL A 41 13.56 -3.47 -12.34
N ASP A 42 12.85 -4.23 -11.51
CA ASP A 42 12.66 -5.67 -11.63
C ASP A 42 11.17 -6.00 -11.47
N TYR A 43 10.52 -6.27 -12.59
CA TYR A 43 9.12 -6.71 -12.63
C TYR A 43 8.99 -8.17 -13.09
N GLY A 44 10.09 -8.92 -13.13
CA GLY A 44 10.13 -10.25 -13.68
C GLY A 44 10.13 -10.23 -15.22
N PHE A 45 9.04 -9.85 -15.84
CA PHE A 45 8.94 -9.74 -17.30
C PHE A 45 9.85 -8.66 -17.90
N PHE A 46 10.32 -7.72 -17.10
CA PHE A 46 11.31 -6.72 -17.49
C PHE A 46 12.25 -6.45 -16.30
N LYS A 47 13.55 -6.52 -16.57
CA LYS A 47 14.63 -6.17 -15.63
C LYS A 47 15.62 -5.27 -16.35
N GLY A 48 15.82 -4.07 -15.84
CA GLY A 48 16.70 -3.13 -16.50
C GLY A 48 16.50 -1.68 -16.12
N ALA A 49 16.90 -0.76 -16.98
CA ALA A 49 16.79 0.67 -16.74
C ALA A 49 15.32 1.13 -16.74
N ALA A 50 14.96 1.96 -15.75
CA ALA A 50 13.59 2.49 -15.63
C ALA A 50 13.21 3.38 -16.82
N VAL A 51 14.18 4.05 -17.44
CA VAL A 51 13.96 4.88 -18.64
C VAL A 51 13.49 4.06 -19.83
N ASP A 52 13.95 2.80 -19.96
CA ASP A 52 13.49 1.88 -21.01
C ASP A 52 12.16 1.22 -20.64
N PHE A 53 11.93 1.00 -19.35
CA PHE A 53 10.71 0.40 -18.83
C PHE A 53 9.47 1.30 -18.96
N ALA A 54 9.62 2.60 -18.68
CA ALA A 54 8.51 3.53 -18.64
C ALA A 54 7.67 3.57 -19.92
N PRO A 55 8.24 3.66 -21.14
CA PRO A 55 7.46 3.61 -22.38
C PRO A 55 6.83 2.23 -22.63
N ILE A 56 7.48 1.14 -22.22
CA ILE A 56 6.93 -0.22 -22.38
C ILE A 56 5.68 -0.38 -21.52
N LEU A 57 5.77 -0.02 -20.23
CA LEU A 57 4.63 -0.14 -19.30
C LEU A 57 3.48 0.79 -19.71
N ALA A 58 3.77 2.05 -20.01
CA ALA A 58 2.75 3.00 -20.44
C ALA A 58 2.08 2.58 -21.75
N GLY A 59 2.85 2.05 -22.71
CA GLY A 59 2.32 1.52 -23.97
C GLY A 59 1.40 0.32 -23.74
N ALA A 60 1.76 -0.60 -22.84
CA ALA A 60 0.92 -1.74 -22.49
C ALA A 60 -0.39 -1.27 -21.80
N GLN A 61 -0.31 -0.30 -20.92
CA GLN A 61 -1.50 0.27 -20.24
C GLN A 61 -2.44 0.98 -21.23
N ALA A 62 -1.90 1.70 -22.22
CA ALA A 62 -2.69 2.42 -23.20
C ALA A 62 -3.52 1.51 -24.13
N LEU A 63 -3.14 0.24 -24.27
CA LEU A 63 -3.82 -0.76 -25.12
C LEU A 63 -5.02 -1.42 -24.42
N GLY A 64 -5.09 -1.35 -23.08
CA GLY A 64 -6.11 -2.03 -22.28
C GLY A 64 -7.15 -1.07 -21.70
N PRO A 65 -8.14 -1.61 -20.97
CA PRO A 65 -9.01 -0.81 -20.11
C PRO A 65 -8.22 -0.03 -19.07
N VAL A 66 -8.82 1.08 -18.58
CA VAL A 66 -8.21 1.88 -17.51
C VAL A 66 -7.99 1.01 -16.27
N THR A 67 -6.78 1.00 -15.76
CA THR A 67 -6.42 0.34 -14.50
C THR A 67 -6.55 1.28 -13.31
N GLN A 68 -6.60 0.71 -12.13
CA GLN A 68 -6.54 1.47 -10.88
C GLN A 68 -5.53 0.81 -9.94
N HIS A 69 -4.40 1.48 -9.73
CA HIS A 69 -3.39 1.08 -8.76
C HIS A 69 -3.62 1.81 -7.43
N ARG A 70 -4.08 1.08 -6.44
CA ARG A 70 -4.20 1.57 -5.07
C ARG A 70 -2.94 1.20 -4.30
N THR A 71 -2.00 2.12 -4.19
CA THR A 71 -0.83 1.99 -3.32
C THR A 71 -1.19 2.62 -1.97
N ALA A 72 -1.33 1.80 -0.94
CA ALA A 72 -1.94 2.22 0.31
C ALA A 72 -0.93 2.34 1.45
N GLN A 73 -0.57 1.24 2.11
CA GLN A 73 0.43 1.28 3.17
C GLN A 73 1.83 1.37 2.58
N MET A 74 2.62 2.30 3.12
CA MET A 74 3.99 2.56 2.68
C MET A 74 4.88 2.64 3.90
N TRP A 75 5.59 1.57 4.20
CA TRP A 75 6.58 1.55 5.27
C TRP A 75 7.91 2.02 4.73
N ILE A 76 8.40 3.15 5.23
CA ILE A 76 9.60 3.84 4.74
C ILE A 76 10.64 3.89 5.85
N ALA A 77 11.80 3.34 5.59
CA ALA A 77 12.99 3.45 6.44
C ALA A 77 13.97 4.43 5.81
N LEU A 78 14.25 5.53 6.52
CA LEU A 78 15.20 6.57 6.09
C LEU A 78 16.60 6.30 6.66
N ASP A 79 17.60 6.45 5.83
CA ASP A 79 19.02 6.52 6.22
C ASP A 79 19.69 7.66 5.46
N SER A 80 19.69 8.85 6.07
CA SER A 80 20.26 10.08 5.49
C SER A 80 19.68 10.41 4.11
N ALA A 81 20.45 10.29 3.04
CA ALA A 81 20.05 10.55 1.66
C ALA A 81 19.58 9.29 0.91
N VAL A 82 19.42 8.18 1.61
CA VAL A 82 18.92 6.91 1.08
C VAL A 82 17.70 6.48 1.90
N ALA A 83 16.75 5.85 1.25
CA ALA A 83 15.63 5.21 1.93
C ALA A 83 15.26 3.89 1.25
N THR A 84 14.70 2.99 2.03
CA THR A 84 14.00 1.81 1.52
C THR A 84 12.53 1.90 1.86
N SER A 85 11.68 1.32 1.03
CA SER A 85 10.25 1.20 1.35
C SER A 85 9.65 -0.11 0.88
N GLU A 86 8.67 -0.57 1.64
CA GLU A 86 7.71 -1.57 1.22
C GLU A 86 6.34 -0.90 1.07
N SER A 87 5.76 -1.02 -0.12
CA SER A 87 4.43 -0.46 -0.38
C SER A 87 3.50 -1.56 -0.88
N TYR A 88 2.36 -1.72 -0.23
CA TYR A 88 1.34 -2.67 -0.66
C TYR A 88 0.51 -2.05 -1.78
N VAL A 89 0.33 -2.80 -2.86
CA VAL A 89 -0.45 -2.35 -4.01
C VAL A 89 -1.54 -3.34 -4.35
N MET A 90 -2.74 -2.82 -4.57
CA MET A 90 -3.85 -3.54 -5.18
C MET A 90 -4.14 -2.87 -6.52
N ALA A 91 -4.03 -3.63 -7.60
CA ALA A 91 -4.33 -3.15 -8.95
C ALA A 91 -5.58 -3.84 -9.48
N TYR A 92 -6.59 -3.05 -9.83
CA TYR A 92 -7.73 -3.54 -10.60
C TYR A 92 -7.46 -3.34 -12.09
N ALA A 93 -7.57 -4.41 -12.87
CA ALA A 93 -7.30 -4.41 -14.29
C ALA A 93 -8.31 -5.28 -15.04
N GLY A 94 -8.63 -4.88 -16.27
CA GLY A 94 -9.38 -5.71 -17.22
C GLY A 94 -8.48 -6.25 -18.31
N ASP A 95 -8.84 -7.40 -18.86
CA ASP A 95 -8.22 -7.96 -20.06
C ASP A 95 -9.33 -8.38 -21.01
N GLU A 96 -9.45 -7.68 -22.11
CA GLU A 96 -10.42 -7.92 -23.18
C GLU A 96 -9.72 -8.32 -24.48
N SER A 97 -8.44 -8.70 -24.41
CA SER A 97 -7.65 -9.13 -25.57
C SER A 97 -8.22 -10.39 -26.25
N VAL A 98 -8.92 -11.24 -25.48
CA VAL A 98 -9.67 -12.38 -25.98
C VAL A 98 -11.17 -12.04 -25.95
N ALA A 99 -11.73 -11.72 -27.12
CA ALA A 99 -13.09 -11.17 -27.24
C ALA A 99 -14.20 -12.01 -26.57
N ASP A 100 -14.08 -13.33 -26.61
CA ASP A 100 -15.05 -14.26 -26.07
C ASP A 100 -14.74 -14.70 -24.62
N SER A 101 -13.65 -14.24 -24.06
CA SER A 101 -13.20 -14.63 -22.72
C SER A 101 -12.56 -13.47 -21.95
N PRO A 102 -13.28 -12.36 -21.79
CA PRO A 102 -12.77 -11.22 -21.03
C PRO A 102 -12.62 -11.57 -19.54
N VAL A 103 -11.59 -11.03 -18.91
CA VAL A 103 -11.25 -11.29 -17.51
C VAL A 103 -11.08 -9.96 -16.75
N GLN A 104 -11.62 -9.88 -15.56
CA GLN A 104 -11.33 -8.84 -14.59
C GLN A 104 -10.36 -9.39 -13.55
N ARG A 105 -9.39 -8.58 -13.13
CA ARG A 105 -8.34 -9.00 -12.20
C ARG A 105 -8.22 -8.03 -11.05
N LEU A 106 -8.09 -8.55 -9.85
CA LEU A 106 -7.55 -7.83 -8.70
C LEU A 106 -6.18 -8.43 -8.38
N ILE A 107 -5.14 -7.68 -8.64
CA ILE A 107 -3.75 -8.12 -8.49
C ILE A 107 -3.21 -7.48 -7.21
N CYS A 108 -2.74 -8.30 -6.29
CA CYS A 108 -2.24 -7.88 -4.99
C CYS A 108 -0.74 -8.18 -4.89
N GLY A 109 0.03 -7.18 -4.58
CA GLY A 109 1.48 -7.31 -4.49
C GLY A 109 2.12 -6.18 -3.73
N ARG A 110 3.44 -6.13 -3.78
CA ARG A 110 4.23 -5.11 -3.10
C ARG A 110 5.30 -4.54 -4.03
N TYR A 111 5.58 -3.27 -3.82
CA TYR A 111 6.79 -2.65 -4.32
C TYR A 111 7.84 -2.65 -3.21
N LEU A 112 9.02 -3.16 -3.53
CA LEU A 112 10.22 -3.09 -2.70
C LEU A 112 11.15 -2.10 -3.36
N ASP A 113 11.31 -0.94 -2.72
CA ASP A 113 11.95 0.22 -3.34
C ASP A 113 13.21 0.65 -2.60
N ARG A 114 14.18 1.13 -3.36
CA ARG A 114 15.28 1.95 -2.90
C ARG A 114 15.14 3.35 -3.47
N HIS A 115 15.17 4.34 -2.60
CA HIS A 115 15.08 5.76 -2.94
C HIS A 115 16.38 6.46 -2.63
N GLU A 116 16.70 7.49 -3.39
CA GLU A 116 17.84 8.38 -3.13
C GLU A 116 17.42 9.84 -3.22
N LYS A 117 17.99 10.67 -2.32
CA LYS A 117 17.83 12.12 -2.35
C LYS A 117 19.02 12.71 -3.09
N ARG A 118 18.82 13.21 -4.31
CA ARG A 118 19.86 13.86 -5.12
C ARG A 118 19.41 15.27 -5.48
N ALA A 119 20.26 16.25 -5.28
CA ALA A 119 19.93 17.66 -5.47
C ALA A 119 18.63 18.09 -4.77
N GLY A 120 18.37 17.55 -3.56
CA GLY A 120 17.18 17.85 -2.77
C GLY A 120 15.90 17.10 -3.20
N GLN A 121 15.94 16.25 -4.22
CA GLN A 121 14.77 15.52 -4.74
C GLN A 121 14.89 14.02 -4.44
N TRP A 122 13.85 13.46 -3.83
CA TRP A 122 13.68 12.03 -3.65
C TRP A 122 13.10 11.39 -4.91
N ARG A 123 13.78 10.37 -5.43
CA ARG A 123 13.32 9.55 -6.55
C ARG A 123 13.70 8.09 -6.33
N LEU A 124 13.06 7.21 -7.09
CA LEU A 124 13.39 5.78 -7.12
C LEU A 124 14.76 5.57 -7.75
N ALA A 125 15.64 4.88 -7.03
CA ALA A 125 16.90 4.36 -7.54
C ALA A 125 16.73 2.90 -8.00
N HIS A 126 15.86 2.15 -7.33
CA HIS A 126 15.48 0.80 -7.73
C HIS A 126 14.06 0.49 -7.27
N ARG A 127 13.33 -0.29 -8.07
CA ARG A 127 12.04 -0.90 -7.71
C ARG A 127 12.00 -2.36 -8.11
N ALA A 128 11.61 -3.22 -7.17
CA ALA A 128 11.21 -4.59 -7.45
C ALA A 128 9.72 -4.77 -7.17
N TYR A 129 9.01 -5.47 -8.05
CA TYR A 129 7.62 -5.85 -7.85
C TYR A 129 7.52 -7.29 -7.36
N VAL A 130 6.83 -7.49 -6.26
CA VAL A 130 6.55 -8.81 -5.67
C VAL A 130 5.06 -9.10 -5.84
N LEU A 131 4.73 -10.20 -6.50
CA LEU A 131 3.36 -10.69 -6.59
C LEU A 131 3.05 -11.53 -5.34
N ASP A 132 2.04 -11.13 -4.58
CA ASP A 132 1.57 -11.89 -3.42
C ASP A 132 0.41 -12.81 -3.77
N THR A 133 -0.64 -12.28 -4.39
CA THR A 133 -1.83 -13.04 -4.79
C THR A 133 -2.65 -12.29 -5.85
N ASN A 134 -3.66 -12.95 -6.40
CA ASN A 134 -4.61 -12.33 -7.31
C ASN A 134 -5.97 -13.02 -7.26
N LEU A 135 -7.00 -12.31 -7.68
CA LEU A 135 -8.34 -12.82 -7.93
C LEU A 135 -8.71 -12.55 -9.39
N ASN A 136 -9.36 -13.50 -10.04
CA ASN A 136 -9.74 -13.39 -11.45
C ASN A 136 -11.22 -13.73 -11.62
N TRP A 137 -11.94 -12.88 -12.34
CA TRP A 137 -13.36 -13.06 -12.61
C TRP A 137 -13.61 -13.03 -14.12
N SER A 138 -14.43 -13.94 -14.61
CA SER A 138 -14.92 -13.89 -16.00
C SER A 138 -15.87 -12.69 -16.17
N GLY A 139 -15.79 -12.02 -17.30
CA GLY A 139 -16.69 -10.92 -17.66
C GLY A 139 -15.94 -9.68 -18.16
N ARG A 140 -16.65 -8.87 -18.94
CA ARG A 140 -16.09 -7.62 -19.46
C ARG A 140 -15.94 -6.58 -18.35
N PHE A 141 -14.93 -5.74 -18.53
CA PHE A 141 -14.84 -4.47 -17.83
C PHE A 141 -16.01 -3.58 -18.32
N SER A 142 -17.15 -3.75 -17.72
CA SER A 142 -18.25 -2.83 -17.97
C SER A 142 -18.05 -1.58 -17.13
N LYS A 143 -18.04 -0.40 -17.77
CA LYS A 143 -18.37 0.80 -17.00
C LYS A 143 -19.73 0.49 -16.37
N PRO A 144 -19.85 0.52 -15.03
CA PRO A 144 -21.13 0.25 -14.41
C PRO A 144 -22.13 1.22 -15.02
N GLY A 145 -23.28 0.70 -15.46
CA GLY A 145 -24.41 1.54 -15.77
C GLY A 145 -24.80 2.25 -14.49
N LEU A 146 -24.33 3.49 -14.33
CA LEU A 146 -24.63 4.31 -13.16
C LEU A 146 -26.08 4.83 -13.20
N GLY A 147 -26.85 4.38 -14.20
CA GLY A 147 -28.20 4.85 -14.40
C GLY A 147 -28.25 6.37 -14.55
N PRO A 148 -29.08 7.09 -13.78
CA PRO A 148 -29.17 8.54 -13.89
C PRO A 148 -27.88 9.31 -13.61
N LEU A 149 -26.89 8.69 -12.94
CA LEU A 149 -25.61 9.32 -12.61
C LEU A 149 -24.58 9.21 -13.73
N GLU A 150 -24.77 8.33 -14.72
CA GLU A 150 -23.78 8.04 -15.76
C GLU A 150 -23.35 9.29 -16.55
N SER A 151 -24.29 10.18 -16.84
CA SER A 151 -24.01 11.45 -17.54
C SER A 151 -23.38 12.54 -16.66
N HIS A 152 -23.31 12.33 -15.34
CA HIS A 152 -22.86 13.33 -14.37
C HIS A 152 -21.52 12.97 -13.73
N VAL A 153 -21.03 11.75 -13.91
CA VAL A 153 -19.78 11.30 -13.31
C VAL A 153 -18.65 11.34 -14.36
N PRO A 154 -17.60 12.14 -14.13
CA PRO A 154 -16.43 12.15 -15.02
C PRO A 154 -15.81 10.76 -15.14
N ALA A 155 -15.55 10.31 -16.36
CA ALA A 155 -14.95 9.01 -16.61
C ALA A 155 -13.43 9.06 -16.51
N GLY A 156 -12.83 8.01 -15.94
CA GLY A 156 -11.39 7.77 -16.02
C GLY A 156 -10.94 7.48 -17.46
N GLY A 157 -9.71 7.82 -17.77
CA GLY A 157 -9.13 7.65 -19.11
C GLY A 157 -7.61 7.61 -19.07
N HIS A 158 -6.98 7.57 -20.26
CA HIS A 158 -5.53 7.65 -20.39
C HIS A 158 -5.11 9.05 -20.88
N GLY A 159 -3.94 9.51 -20.41
CA GLY A 159 -3.34 10.78 -20.81
C GLY A 159 -4.31 11.96 -20.69
N SER A 160 -4.38 12.78 -21.73
CA SER A 160 -5.28 13.94 -21.81
C SER A 160 -6.77 13.60 -21.90
N GLY A 161 -7.12 12.35 -22.18
CA GLY A 161 -8.50 11.87 -22.20
C GLY A 161 -9.08 11.57 -20.81
N ASP A 162 -8.27 11.64 -19.75
CA ASP A 162 -8.73 11.48 -18.37
C ASP A 162 -9.36 12.75 -17.83
N ALA A 163 -10.63 12.67 -17.44
CA ALA A 163 -11.36 13.83 -16.91
C ALA A 163 -10.72 14.39 -15.60
N GLY A 164 -10.14 13.52 -14.76
CA GLY A 164 -9.47 13.93 -13.53
C GLY A 164 -8.22 14.77 -13.80
N MET A 165 -7.49 14.47 -14.86
CA MET A 165 -6.32 15.26 -15.28
C MET A 165 -6.74 16.67 -15.72
N ALA A 166 -7.84 16.81 -16.47
CA ALA A 166 -8.36 18.11 -16.89
C ALA A 166 -8.85 18.95 -15.69
N ILE A 167 -9.55 18.32 -14.75
CA ILE A 167 -10.01 18.97 -13.50
C ILE A 167 -8.83 19.47 -12.68
N LEU A 168 -7.81 18.64 -12.45
CA LEU A 168 -6.60 19.01 -11.71
C LEU A 168 -5.85 20.17 -12.36
N ALA A 169 -5.70 20.15 -13.68
CA ALA A 169 -5.04 21.25 -14.40
C ALA A 169 -5.77 22.59 -14.18
N THR A 170 -7.10 22.56 -14.22
CA THR A 170 -7.95 23.74 -13.99
C THR A 170 -7.82 24.26 -12.56
N GLU A 171 -7.87 23.38 -11.56
CA GLU A 171 -7.75 23.78 -10.14
C GLU A 171 -6.35 24.28 -9.81
N THR A 172 -5.30 23.66 -10.35
CA THR A 172 -3.92 24.13 -10.19
C THR A 172 -3.72 25.53 -10.77
N ALA A 173 -4.33 25.81 -11.92
CA ALA A 173 -4.29 27.16 -12.51
C ALA A 173 -5.01 28.19 -11.63
N ARG A 174 -6.17 27.84 -11.07
CA ARG A 174 -6.92 28.69 -10.13
C ARG A 174 -6.13 28.97 -8.84
N GLN A 175 -5.45 27.99 -8.28
CA GLN A 175 -4.62 28.16 -7.08
C GLN A 175 -3.45 29.12 -7.33
N ARG A 176 -2.74 28.98 -8.46
CA ARG A 176 -1.64 29.89 -8.83
C ARG A 176 -2.11 31.35 -8.96
N THR A 177 -3.35 31.57 -9.41
CA THR A 177 -3.93 32.92 -9.52
C THR A 177 -4.28 33.51 -8.14
N ARG A 178 -4.69 32.66 -7.17
CA ARG A 178 -4.99 33.10 -5.79
C ARG A 178 -3.72 33.42 -4.99
N THR A 179 -2.68 32.57 -5.06
CA THR A 179 -1.43 32.79 -4.32
C THR A 179 -0.64 34.02 -4.77
N ASN A 180 -0.82 34.47 -6.02
CA ASN A 180 -0.25 35.71 -6.49
C ASN A 180 -0.99 36.96 -5.95
N GLY A 181 -2.14 36.80 -5.26
CA GLY A 181 -2.93 37.88 -4.66
C GLY A 181 -2.84 38.01 -3.13
N GLU A 182 -2.31 36.99 -2.44
CA GLU A 182 -2.26 36.94 -0.97
C GLU A 182 -0.83 36.66 -0.46
N SER A 183 0.00 37.69 -0.34
CA SER A 183 1.23 37.64 0.46
C SER A 183 0.92 38.02 1.90
N GLY A 184 0.65 37.06 2.74
CA GLY A 184 0.44 37.23 4.17
C GLY A 184 0.68 35.94 4.94
N MET A 185 1.95 35.60 5.19
CA MET A 185 2.31 34.54 6.14
C MET A 185 2.16 35.05 7.55
N GLN A 186 1.25 34.44 8.33
CA GLN A 186 1.22 34.57 9.78
C GLN A 186 2.31 33.68 10.38
N GLU A 187 3.28 34.28 11.08
CA GLU A 187 4.27 33.56 11.90
C GLU A 187 3.57 32.85 13.07
N ALA A 188 3.60 31.51 13.07
CA ALA A 188 3.20 30.72 14.23
C ALA A 188 4.30 30.80 15.30
N GLY A 189 3.94 31.20 16.52
CA GLY A 189 4.85 31.31 17.65
C GLY A 189 5.61 30.00 17.94
N THR A 190 6.86 30.11 18.38
CA THR A 190 7.87 29.05 18.51
C THR A 190 7.49 27.87 19.43
N ASP A 191 6.51 27.99 20.32
CA ASP A 191 6.03 26.92 21.22
C ASP A 191 4.93 26.04 20.58
N GLY A 192 4.18 26.57 19.62
CA GLY A 192 3.18 25.82 18.86
C GLY A 192 3.81 24.83 17.87
N GLY A 193 4.96 25.17 17.30
CA GLY A 193 5.65 24.34 16.31
C GLY A 193 6.18 23.02 16.89
N GLY A 194 6.70 23.04 18.11
CA GLY A 194 7.21 21.84 18.79
C GLY A 194 6.11 20.80 19.02
N ARG A 195 4.96 21.23 19.55
CA ARG A 195 3.80 20.34 19.80
C ARG A 195 3.17 19.78 18.52
N ILE A 196 3.14 20.58 17.45
CA ILE A 196 2.67 20.10 16.15
C ILE A 196 3.61 19.01 15.62
N LEU A 197 4.91 19.22 15.69
CA LEU A 197 5.91 18.22 15.28
C LEU A 197 5.79 16.93 16.08
N GLU A 198 5.68 17.00 17.41
CA GLU A 198 5.49 15.83 18.27
C GLU A 198 4.23 15.03 17.89
N THR A 199 3.13 15.72 17.62
CA THR A 199 1.88 15.10 17.17
C THR A 199 2.05 14.42 15.83
N LEU A 200 2.75 15.03 14.86
CA LEU A 200 3.01 14.44 13.54
C LEU A 200 3.91 13.21 13.64
N VAL A 201 4.95 13.26 14.48
CA VAL A 201 5.83 12.12 14.75
C VAL A 201 5.05 10.97 15.39
N ALA A 202 4.24 11.25 16.42
CA ALA A 202 3.41 10.24 17.06
C ALA A 202 2.42 9.58 16.07
N ARG A 203 1.76 10.36 15.22
CA ARG A 203 0.88 9.84 14.16
C ARG A 203 1.62 8.90 13.21
N GLN A 204 2.85 9.26 12.82
CA GLN A 204 3.64 8.41 11.93
C GLN A 204 4.04 7.11 12.62
N GLN A 205 4.49 7.16 13.88
CA GLN A 205 4.86 5.98 14.65
C GLN A 205 3.67 5.03 14.85
N ILE A 206 2.48 5.57 15.13
CA ILE A 206 1.25 4.78 15.22
C ILE A 206 0.87 4.16 13.86
N ALA A 207 1.01 4.90 12.77
CA ALA A 207 0.78 4.37 11.43
C ALA A 207 1.74 3.21 11.10
N ASP A 208 3.00 3.32 11.50
CA ASP A 208 4.01 2.27 11.29
C ASP A 208 3.64 0.97 12.04
N LEU A 209 3.05 1.05 13.25
CA LEU A 209 2.57 -0.12 13.99
C LEU A 209 1.47 -0.88 13.23
N THR A 210 0.54 -0.18 12.60
CA THR A 210 -0.53 -0.82 11.83
C THR A 210 -0.01 -1.48 10.55
N MET A 211 1.01 -0.90 9.92
CA MET A 211 1.68 -1.50 8.76
C MET A 211 2.50 -2.73 9.18
N ALA A 212 3.21 -2.65 10.29
CA ALA A 212 3.96 -3.76 10.87
C ALA A 212 3.04 -4.94 11.22
N TYR A 213 1.83 -4.67 11.73
CA TYR A 213 0.82 -5.71 11.96
C TYR A 213 0.47 -6.47 10.67
N CYS A 214 0.15 -5.77 9.59
CA CYS A 214 -0.20 -6.41 8.32
C CYS A 214 0.95 -7.30 7.81
N ARG A 215 2.18 -6.78 7.81
CA ARG A 215 3.36 -7.58 7.45
C ARG A 215 3.53 -8.79 8.36
N GLY A 216 3.41 -8.59 9.67
CA GLY A 216 3.57 -9.66 10.66
C GLY A 216 2.59 -10.81 10.45
N VAL A 217 1.32 -10.51 10.16
CA VAL A 217 0.32 -11.53 9.83
C VAL A 217 0.63 -12.19 8.49
N ASP A 218 0.86 -11.42 7.43
CA ASP A 218 1.04 -11.95 6.07
C ASP A 218 2.30 -12.78 5.93
N ARG A 219 3.35 -12.46 6.67
CA ARG A 219 4.64 -13.19 6.64
C ARG A 219 4.75 -14.23 7.76
N ALA A 220 3.72 -14.37 8.63
CA ALA A 220 3.77 -15.18 9.84
C ALA A 220 4.98 -14.85 10.72
N ASP A 221 5.30 -13.54 10.83
CA ASP A 221 6.44 -13.03 11.58
C ASP A 221 6.03 -12.78 13.04
N ARG A 222 6.25 -13.80 13.88
CA ARG A 222 5.86 -13.81 15.29
C ARG A 222 6.57 -12.72 16.10
N GLU A 223 7.86 -12.52 15.81
CA GLU A 223 8.69 -11.54 16.51
C GLU A 223 8.21 -10.13 16.21
N LEU A 224 7.96 -9.81 14.95
CA LEU A 224 7.41 -8.52 14.54
C LEU A 224 6.04 -8.28 15.20
N LEU A 225 5.12 -9.26 15.17
CA LEU A 225 3.81 -9.14 15.81
C LEU A 225 3.91 -8.93 17.31
N ALA A 226 4.77 -9.68 18.00
CA ALA A 226 4.97 -9.52 19.45
C ALA A 226 5.55 -8.13 19.78
N SER A 227 6.41 -7.58 18.93
CA SER A 227 7.10 -6.30 19.17
C SER A 227 6.19 -5.09 19.17
N ILE A 228 5.08 -5.12 18.43
CA ILE A 228 4.19 -3.96 18.25
C ILE A 228 3.11 -3.82 19.31
N PHE A 229 2.96 -4.81 20.19
CA PHE A 229 2.00 -4.79 21.29
C PHE A 229 2.68 -4.53 22.63
N HIS A 230 1.96 -3.89 23.56
CA HIS A 230 2.37 -3.91 24.97
C HIS A 230 2.18 -5.31 25.56
N ALA A 231 2.96 -5.65 26.59
CA ALA A 231 2.94 -6.98 27.20
C ALA A 231 1.57 -7.37 27.80
N ASP A 232 0.80 -6.38 28.22
CA ASP A 232 -0.55 -6.50 28.78
C ASP A 232 -1.67 -6.23 27.75
N ALA A 233 -1.32 -6.04 26.49
CA ALA A 233 -2.28 -5.74 25.43
C ALA A 233 -3.25 -6.89 25.17
N THR A 234 -4.44 -6.53 24.66
CA THR A 234 -5.49 -7.49 24.30
C THR A 234 -5.88 -7.39 22.83
N VAL A 235 -6.26 -8.52 22.24
CA VAL A 235 -6.75 -8.60 20.86
C VAL A 235 -8.10 -9.29 20.83
N VAL A 236 -9.04 -8.72 20.07
CA VAL A 236 -10.33 -9.29 19.71
C VAL A 236 -10.43 -9.36 18.20
N SER A 237 -10.26 -10.52 17.60
CA SER A 237 -10.25 -10.68 16.13
C SER A 237 -11.33 -11.64 15.62
N GLY A 238 -12.13 -12.21 16.50
CA GLY A 238 -13.06 -13.29 16.16
C GLY A 238 -12.38 -14.65 16.04
N ALA A 239 -11.29 -14.73 15.28
CA ALA A 239 -10.46 -15.93 15.21
C ALA A 239 -9.67 -16.20 16.51
N PHE A 240 -9.34 -15.14 17.24
CA PHE A 240 -8.69 -15.18 18.55
C PHE A 240 -9.17 -14.00 19.39
N ASN A 241 -9.46 -14.27 20.66
CA ASN A 241 -9.80 -13.24 21.65
C ASN A 241 -9.00 -13.50 22.93
N GLY A 242 -8.09 -12.60 23.29
CA GLY A 242 -7.23 -12.79 24.46
C GLY A 242 -6.00 -11.90 24.51
N PRO A 243 -4.98 -12.28 25.28
CA PRO A 243 -3.74 -11.52 25.42
C PRO A 243 -2.96 -11.47 24.07
N ALA A 244 -2.42 -10.30 23.73
CA ALA A 244 -1.70 -10.11 22.47
C ALA A 244 -0.45 -10.99 22.34
N ARG A 245 0.20 -11.35 23.44
CA ARG A 245 1.34 -12.29 23.46
C ARG A 245 0.96 -13.68 22.92
N GLU A 246 -0.27 -14.14 23.17
CA GLU A 246 -0.78 -15.42 22.71
C GLU A 246 -1.34 -15.31 21.27
N PHE A 247 -1.80 -14.10 20.91
CA PHE A 247 -2.28 -13.81 19.57
C PHE A 247 -1.21 -14.00 18.51
N ALA A 248 0.02 -13.50 18.72
CA ALA A 248 1.10 -13.60 17.74
C ALA A 248 1.40 -15.05 17.36
N GLU A 249 1.47 -15.96 18.34
CA GLU A 249 1.65 -17.39 18.09
C GLU A 249 0.46 -18.02 17.38
N THR A 250 -0.75 -17.76 17.89
CA THR A 250 -1.98 -18.36 17.39
C THR A 250 -2.29 -17.94 15.96
N ILE A 251 -2.18 -16.63 15.65
CA ILE A 251 -2.51 -16.14 14.31
C ILE A 251 -1.49 -16.60 13.27
N CYS A 252 -0.20 -16.64 13.62
CA CYS A 252 0.83 -17.13 12.73
C CYS A 252 0.64 -18.62 12.44
N ALA A 253 0.38 -19.45 13.46
CA ALA A 253 0.09 -20.86 13.28
C ALA A 253 -1.14 -21.05 12.38
N MET A 254 -2.22 -20.30 12.62
CA MET A 254 -3.43 -20.37 11.79
C MET A 254 -3.16 -19.97 10.34
N VAL A 255 -2.37 -18.90 10.11
CA VAL A 255 -2.00 -18.47 8.77
C VAL A 255 -1.16 -19.51 8.05
N GLU A 256 -0.25 -20.18 8.76
CA GLU A 256 0.59 -21.24 8.19
C GLU A 256 -0.22 -22.52 7.87
N ASP A 257 -1.15 -22.92 8.72
CA ASP A 257 -1.89 -24.18 8.61
C ASP A 257 -3.08 -24.06 7.65
N VAL A 258 -3.86 -22.97 7.74
CA VAL A 258 -5.16 -22.85 7.07
C VAL A 258 -5.03 -22.18 5.70
N TYR A 259 -4.17 -21.16 5.58
CA TYR A 259 -4.10 -20.37 4.37
C TYR A 259 -2.87 -20.69 3.53
N GLU A 260 -3.05 -20.68 2.23
CA GLU A 260 -1.93 -20.73 1.29
C GLU A 260 -1.28 -19.33 1.19
N GLN A 261 -2.11 -18.28 1.13
CA GLN A 261 -1.66 -16.90 1.07
C GLN A 261 -2.64 -15.99 1.81
N THR A 262 -2.09 -14.93 2.43
CA THR A 262 -2.84 -13.80 2.96
C THR A 262 -2.21 -12.49 2.51
N PHE A 263 -3.01 -11.46 2.37
CA PHE A 263 -2.58 -10.13 1.98
C PHE A 263 -3.51 -9.09 2.62
N HIS A 264 -2.99 -8.27 3.53
CA HIS A 264 -3.74 -7.25 4.26
C HIS A 264 -3.36 -5.86 3.77
N SER A 265 -4.26 -5.17 3.09
CA SER A 265 -4.07 -3.80 2.62
C SER A 265 -4.90 -2.82 3.45
N ILE A 266 -4.24 -1.96 4.21
CA ILE A 266 -4.87 -0.88 4.97
C ILE A 266 -4.81 0.44 4.19
N ALA A 267 -5.76 1.35 4.46
CA ALA A 267 -5.80 2.64 3.78
C ALA A 267 -6.21 3.79 4.71
N ASN A 268 -7.52 4.02 4.84
CA ASN A 268 -8.02 5.13 5.63
C ASN A 268 -7.65 4.90 7.10
N GLN A 269 -6.91 5.84 7.68
CA GLN A 269 -6.54 5.78 9.08
C GLN A 269 -6.90 7.10 9.75
N TRP A 270 -7.79 7.02 10.73
CA TRP A 270 -8.10 8.09 11.64
C TRP A 270 -7.43 7.83 12.99
N ILE A 271 -6.71 8.82 13.51
CA ILE A 271 -6.00 8.72 14.79
C ILE A 271 -6.26 9.99 15.58
N GLU A 272 -6.65 9.85 16.83
CA GLU A 272 -6.77 10.94 17.81
C GLU A 272 -5.79 10.69 18.96
N ILE A 273 -4.89 11.67 19.16
CA ILE A 273 -3.82 11.60 20.17
C ILE A 273 -4.15 12.50 21.33
N SER A 274 -4.02 11.99 22.56
CA SER A 274 -4.19 12.71 23.80
C SER A 274 -3.03 12.38 24.75
N GLY A 275 -1.99 13.20 24.75
CA GLY A 275 -0.78 12.98 25.57
C GLY A 275 -0.07 11.68 25.20
N GLU A 276 0.04 10.77 26.15
CA GLU A 276 0.69 9.47 26.01
C GLU A 276 -0.26 8.35 25.54
N SER A 277 -1.49 8.70 25.14
CA SER A 277 -2.51 7.77 24.66
C SER A 277 -3.05 8.20 23.31
N ALA A 278 -3.49 7.23 22.51
CA ALA A 278 -4.20 7.51 21.27
C ALA A 278 -5.25 6.43 21.00
N VAL A 279 -6.25 6.79 20.21
CA VAL A 279 -7.21 5.86 19.61
C VAL A 279 -7.18 5.99 18.11
N GLY A 280 -7.47 4.90 17.40
CA GLY A 280 -7.49 4.93 15.95
C GLY A 280 -8.47 3.94 15.33
N GLU A 281 -8.92 4.28 14.14
CA GLU A 281 -9.69 3.42 13.27
C GLU A 281 -8.97 3.30 11.93
N THR A 282 -8.67 2.06 11.52
CA THR A 282 -7.95 1.78 10.28
C THR A 282 -8.76 0.83 9.41
N TYR A 283 -9.11 1.26 8.21
CA TYR A 283 -9.82 0.43 7.24
C TYR A 283 -8.88 -0.57 6.58
N VAL A 284 -9.32 -1.81 6.46
CA VAL A 284 -8.56 -2.90 5.86
C VAL A 284 -9.38 -3.63 4.80
N ILE A 285 -8.71 -4.01 3.72
CA ILE A 285 -9.17 -5.04 2.78
C ILE A 285 -8.14 -6.16 2.83
N ALA A 286 -8.60 -7.37 3.12
CA ALA A 286 -7.75 -8.55 3.14
C ALA A 286 -8.18 -9.53 2.04
N VAL A 287 -7.19 -10.12 1.36
CA VAL A 287 -7.36 -11.24 0.45
C VAL A 287 -6.71 -12.46 1.08
N SER A 288 -7.44 -13.55 1.16
CA SER A 288 -6.90 -14.81 1.67
C SER A 288 -7.33 -15.99 0.81
N THR A 289 -6.40 -16.90 0.53
CA THR A 289 -6.64 -18.16 -0.17
C THR A 289 -6.44 -19.31 0.80
N THR A 290 -7.47 -20.14 1.00
CA THR A 290 -7.37 -21.28 1.88
C THR A 290 -6.67 -22.45 1.19
N ARG A 291 -5.95 -23.27 1.97
CA ARG A 291 -5.42 -24.55 1.51
C ARG A 291 -6.57 -25.55 1.31
N GLY A 292 -6.63 -26.18 0.16
CA GLY A 292 -7.60 -27.24 -0.09
C GLY A 292 -7.24 -28.52 0.65
N GLY A 293 -7.68 -28.67 1.90
CA GLY A 293 -7.52 -29.93 2.67
C GLY A 293 -8.68 -30.89 2.47
N GLY A 294 -8.76 -31.56 1.31
CA GLY A 294 -9.83 -32.55 1.04
C GLY A 294 -11.17 -31.94 0.63
N GLN A 295 -11.33 -30.62 0.68
CA GLN A 295 -12.40 -29.82 0.07
C GLN A 295 -11.79 -28.79 -0.88
N ALA A 296 -12.57 -28.30 -1.84
CA ALA A 296 -12.10 -27.22 -2.70
C ALA A 296 -11.77 -25.99 -1.84
N GLY A 297 -10.55 -25.46 -1.98
CA GLY A 297 -10.15 -24.23 -1.32
C GLY A 297 -10.98 -23.04 -1.81
N SER A 298 -10.91 -21.91 -1.09
CA SER A 298 -11.63 -20.68 -1.43
C SER A 298 -10.71 -19.47 -1.39
N ASP A 299 -10.99 -18.52 -2.26
CA ASP A 299 -10.52 -17.15 -2.17
C ASP A 299 -11.54 -16.33 -1.40
N THR A 300 -11.08 -15.57 -0.41
CA THR A 300 -11.93 -14.69 0.40
C THR A 300 -11.42 -13.26 0.31
N LEU A 301 -12.32 -12.34 -0.02
CA LEU A 301 -12.11 -10.90 0.05
C LEU A 301 -12.89 -10.38 1.26
N THR A 302 -12.19 -9.77 2.20
CA THR A 302 -12.74 -9.28 3.46
C THR A 302 -12.53 -7.79 3.58
N GLY A 303 -13.58 -7.05 3.89
CA GLY A 303 -13.50 -5.64 4.27
C GLY A 303 -13.87 -5.45 5.73
N GLY A 304 -13.07 -4.66 6.42
CA GLY A 304 -13.28 -4.43 7.83
C GLY A 304 -12.46 -3.26 8.37
N ARG A 305 -12.44 -3.15 9.69
CA ARG A 305 -11.72 -2.08 10.39
C ARG A 305 -11.00 -2.63 11.61
N TYR A 306 -9.82 -2.09 11.87
CA TYR A 306 -9.16 -2.22 13.16
C TYR A 306 -9.53 -1.01 14.00
N ILE A 307 -10.04 -1.25 15.21
CA ILE A 307 -10.27 -0.26 16.24
C ILE A 307 -9.22 -0.48 17.31
N ASP A 308 -8.34 0.50 17.47
CA ASP A 308 -7.13 0.37 18.25
C ASP A 308 -7.07 1.41 19.37
N SER A 309 -6.51 1.02 20.51
CA SER A 309 -5.90 1.95 21.46
C SER A 309 -4.38 1.79 21.44
N PHE A 310 -3.69 2.91 21.54
CA PHE A 310 -2.23 2.98 21.56
C PHE A 310 -1.79 3.72 22.83
N GLU A 311 -0.67 3.31 23.37
CA GLU A 311 -0.04 3.99 24.50
C GLU A 311 1.46 4.20 24.22
N ARG A 312 1.96 5.35 24.67
CA ARG A 312 3.39 5.63 24.70
C ARG A 312 3.92 5.38 26.10
N ARG A 313 4.64 4.27 26.27
CA ARG A 313 5.29 3.91 27.54
C ARG A 313 6.81 3.96 27.33
N GLU A 314 7.51 4.61 28.25
CA GLU A 314 8.98 4.79 28.14
C GLU A 314 9.42 5.42 26.80
N GLY A 315 8.59 6.31 26.25
CA GLY A 315 8.87 7.00 25.00
C GLY A 315 8.51 6.21 23.72
N VAL A 316 8.03 4.97 23.83
CA VAL A 316 7.71 4.09 22.69
C VAL A 316 6.21 3.87 22.57
N TRP A 317 5.66 4.17 21.40
CA TRP A 317 4.27 3.84 21.06
C TRP A 317 4.12 2.35 20.77
N LYS A 318 3.09 1.72 21.33
CA LYS A 318 2.66 0.35 20.99
C LYS A 318 1.14 0.25 21.06
N ILE A 319 0.60 -0.82 20.47
CA ILE A 319 -0.82 -1.16 20.57
C ILE A 319 -1.11 -1.67 21.98
N ALA A 320 -2.07 -1.05 22.67
CA ALA A 320 -2.56 -1.47 23.98
C ALA A 320 -3.81 -2.35 23.86
N SER A 321 -4.64 -2.12 22.85
CA SER A 321 -5.72 -3.05 22.47
C SER A 321 -6.04 -2.94 20.99
N ARG A 322 -6.47 -4.05 20.39
CA ARG A 322 -6.98 -4.12 19.01
C ARG A 322 -8.27 -4.91 18.95
N SER A 323 -9.27 -4.35 18.25
CA SER A 323 -10.48 -5.07 17.89
C SER A 323 -10.68 -5.03 16.37
N PHE A 324 -10.88 -6.18 15.75
CA PHE A 324 -11.28 -6.27 14.36
C PHE A 324 -12.80 -6.24 14.25
N VAL A 325 -13.30 -5.34 13.41
CA VAL A 325 -14.71 -5.24 13.06
C VAL A 325 -14.88 -5.69 11.62
N LEU A 326 -15.64 -6.75 11.41
CA LEU A 326 -15.99 -7.24 10.07
C LEU A 326 -17.15 -6.42 9.52
N ASP A 327 -16.94 -5.73 8.40
CA ASP A 327 -18.01 -4.98 7.73
C ASP A 327 -18.68 -5.82 6.63
N TRP A 328 -17.90 -6.52 5.82
CA TRP A 328 -18.40 -7.41 4.76
C TRP A 328 -17.36 -8.47 4.39
N MET A 329 -17.84 -9.55 3.78
CA MET A 329 -16.99 -10.64 3.28
C MET A 329 -17.61 -11.24 2.02
N ARG A 330 -16.76 -11.62 1.08
CA ARG A 330 -17.11 -12.39 -0.11
C ARG A 330 -16.17 -13.58 -0.22
N SER A 331 -16.71 -14.76 -0.39
CA SER A 331 -15.92 -15.99 -0.58
C SER A 331 -16.37 -16.68 -1.86
N GLU A 332 -15.40 -17.16 -2.65
CA GLU A 332 -15.61 -17.82 -3.94
C GLU A 332 -14.65 -19.01 -4.09
N PRO A 333 -14.89 -19.94 -5.02
CA PRO A 333 -13.89 -20.93 -5.39
C PRO A 333 -12.58 -20.26 -5.79
N ILE A 334 -11.46 -20.96 -5.61
CA ILE A 334 -10.14 -20.41 -5.94
C ILE A 334 -10.10 -19.96 -7.40
N THR A 335 -9.82 -18.67 -7.58
CA THR A 335 -9.61 -18.02 -8.89
C THR A 335 -8.15 -17.55 -9.06
N ARG A 336 -7.36 -17.71 -8.02
CA ARG A 336 -5.95 -17.34 -8.00
C ARG A 336 -5.17 -18.09 -9.09
N GLN A 337 -4.38 -17.34 -9.86
CA GLN A 337 -3.47 -17.86 -10.88
C GLN A 337 -2.07 -17.34 -10.59
N MET A 338 -1.08 -18.20 -10.46
CA MET A 338 0.29 -17.78 -10.17
C MET A 338 1.27 -18.10 -11.29
N ASP A 339 1.05 -19.19 -12.00
CA ASP A 339 2.02 -19.77 -12.92
C ASP A 339 1.57 -19.70 -14.39
N GLU A 340 0.51 -18.93 -14.67
CA GLU A 340 -0.09 -18.80 -16.00
C GLU A 340 -0.17 -17.34 -16.47
N GLY A 341 -0.17 -17.15 -17.78
CA GLY A 341 -0.38 -15.85 -18.43
C GLY A 341 0.55 -14.75 -17.94
N LEU A 342 -0.01 -13.58 -17.62
CA LEU A 342 0.71 -12.43 -17.07
C LEU A 342 1.50 -12.78 -15.79
N TYR A 343 0.93 -13.63 -14.95
CA TYR A 343 1.50 -13.91 -13.63
C TYR A 343 2.75 -14.79 -13.70
N ALA A 344 2.88 -15.65 -14.72
CA ALA A 344 4.07 -16.49 -14.91
C ALA A 344 5.35 -15.67 -15.10
N ALA A 345 5.21 -14.47 -15.64
CA ALA A 345 6.33 -13.56 -15.91
C ALA A 345 6.74 -12.67 -14.72
N LEU A 346 6.03 -12.77 -13.59
CA LEU A 346 6.34 -12.04 -12.36
C LEU A 346 7.10 -12.98 -11.41
N ASP A 347 8.42 -12.96 -11.47
CA ASP A 347 9.28 -13.99 -10.81
C ASP A 347 9.35 -13.84 -9.30
N LEU A 348 9.32 -12.63 -8.76
CA LEU A 348 9.34 -12.41 -7.33
C LEU A 348 7.96 -12.71 -6.74
N ARG A 349 7.93 -13.63 -5.79
CA ARG A 349 6.70 -14.07 -5.11
C ARG A 349 6.76 -13.75 -3.64
N GLY A 350 5.64 -13.27 -3.10
CA GLY A 350 5.47 -13.17 -1.67
C GLY A 350 5.40 -14.55 -1.04
N CYS A 351 6.07 -14.72 0.09
CA CYS A 351 6.02 -15.96 0.86
C CYS A 351 6.06 -15.64 2.36
N ARG A 352 6.03 -16.69 3.18
CA ARG A 352 6.13 -16.54 4.63
C ARG A 352 7.56 -16.69 5.12
N GLY A 353 7.82 -16.11 6.28
CA GLY A 353 9.11 -16.20 6.96
C GLY A 353 10.25 -15.51 6.20
N ALA A 354 11.46 -15.83 6.59
CA ALA A 354 12.69 -15.18 6.12
C ALA A 354 12.99 -15.31 4.62
N GLY A 355 12.29 -16.19 3.91
CA GLY A 355 12.39 -16.33 2.45
C GLY A 355 11.65 -15.24 1.67
N ASP A 356 10.81 -14.44 2.32
CA ASP A 356 10.10 -13.36 1.63
C ASP A 356 11.08 -12.28 1.16
N PRO A 357 10.93 -11.76 -0.08
CA PRO A 357 11.83 -10.77 -0.65
C PRO A 357 12.00 -9.50 0.20
N VAL A 358 11.05 -9.14 1.06
CA VAL A 358 11.13 -7.97 1.94
C VAL A 358 12.31 -8.07 2.91
N TYR A 359 12.64 -9.26 3.38
CA TYR A 359 13.75 -9.44 4.32
C TYR A 359 15.12 -9.29 3.68
N ALA A 360 15.22 -9.48 2.37
CA ALA A 360 16.44 -9.16 1.61
C ALA A 360 16.62 -7.63 1.46
N LEU A 361 15.52 -6.88 1.35
CA LEU A 361 15.54 -5.41 1.35
C LEU A 361 15.91 -4.87 2.75
N ALA A 362 15.47 -5.55 3.79
CA ALA A 362 15.66 -5.20 5.20
C ALA A 362 17.09 -5.44 5.75
N GLY A 363 18.02 -5.96 4.95
CA GLY A 363 19.47 -5.82 5.26
C GLY A 363 19.87 -4.36 5.51
N THR A 364 18.94 -3.44 5.32
CA THR A 364 18.90 -2.05 5.72
C THR A 364 17.75 -1.85 6.73
N ALA A 365 18.02 -2.15 8.01
CA ALA A 365 17.30 -1.70 9.22
C ALA A 365 15.80 -1.32 9.07
N MET A 366 14.93 -2.28 8.76
CA MET A 366 13.49 -2.18 9.05
C MET A 366 13.17 -2.94 10.36
N ALA A 367 14.07 -2.91 11.33
CA ALA A 367 13.77 -3.26 12.70
C ALA A 367 12.90 -2.13 13.29
N ALA A 368 11.79 -2.50 13.93
CA ALA A 368 11.02 -1.59 14.75
C ALA A 368 11.96 -1.03 15.81
N GLY A 369 12.35 0.24 15.65
CA GLY A 369 13.10 1.00 16.64
C GLY A 369 12.14 1.64 17.63
#